data_0eb314cb61978442f4ba7f46a8266140
#
_entry.id   0eb314cb61978442f4ba7f46a8266140
#
_cell.length_a   1.000
_cell.length_b   1.000
_cell.length_c   1.000
_cell.angle_alpha   90.00
_cell.angle_beta   90.00
_cell.angle_gamma   90.00
#
_symmetry.space_group_name_H-M   'P 1'
#
loop_
_entity.id
_entity.type
_entity.pdbx_description
1 polymer ?
#
loop_
_entity_poly.entity_id
_entity_poly.type
_entity_poly.pdbx_seq_one_letter_code
_entity_poly.pdbx_strand_id
1 'polypeptide(L)'
;MNMKFLVTGAAGFIGFHTCKRLLEAGHEVVGLDNMNDYYDVNLKQARLDLLQSPLFSFHKIDLADREGIARLFANEKFNRVIHLAAQAGVRYSLENPFAYADANLIGYLNILEGCRHNNVEHLLYASSSSVYGLNRKMPFSTEDSVDHPVSLYAATKKANELMAHTYSHLYGIPTTGLRFFTVYGPWGRPDMALFKFTKAMLEGKSIDVYNYGKMKRDFTYIDDIVEAVVRMQDIIPQPNPEWTVETGSPADSSAPYRVYNIGNSSPVELMDYITALEEALGMVAEKNMMPIQPGDVLETSADTRPLYDAVGFRPQTTVSQGVKNFIDWYKAYYKA
;
A
#
# COMPACT_ATOMS: atom_id res chain seq x y z
N MET A 1 -16.20 -9.37 17.93
CA MET A 1 -15.57 -8.77 19.14
C MET A 1 -14.89 -7.48 18.72
N ASN A 2 -14.98 -6.42 19.55
CA ASN A 2 -14.20 -5.21 19.29
C ASN A 2 -12.74 -5.50 19.56
N MET A 3 -11.88 -5.18 18.60
CA MET A 3 -10.43 -5.30 18.70
C MET A 3 -9.79 -3.93 18.66
N LYS A 4 -8.56 -3.82 19.18
CA LYS A 4 -7.76 -2.62 19.11
C LYS A 4 -6.67 -2.76 18.07
N PHE A 5 -6.70 -1.87 17.08
CA PHE A 5 -5.77 -1.84 15.96
C PHE A 5 -4.76 -0.71 16.07
N LEU A 6 -3.51 -0.99 15.72
CA LEU A 6 -2.58 0.05 15.28
C LEU A 6 -2.62 0.10 13.75
N VAL A 7 -2.91 1.27 13.19
CA VAL A 7 -2.75 1.55 11.76
C VAL A 7 -1.66 2.59 11.58
N THR A 8 -0.51 2.20 11.05
CA THR A 8 0.56 3.15 10.73
C THR A 8 0.35 3.72 9.33
N GLY A 9 0.75 4.98 9.11
CA GLY A 9 0.42 5.70 7.89
C GLY A 9 -1.04 6.16 7.84
N ALA A 10 -1.64 6.40 9.00
CA ALA A 10 -3.07 6.72 9.16
C ALA A 10 -3.48 8.01 8.44
N ALA A 11 -2.59 8.97 8.27
CA ALA A 11 -2.81 10.19 7.49
C ALA A 11 -2.50 9.99 5.99
N GLY A 12 -2.00 8.81 5.60
CA GLY A 12 -1.74 8.42 4.21
C GLY A 12 -3.02 8.00 3.49
N PHE A 13 -2.90 7.74 2.18
CA PHE A 13 -4.03 7.38 1.32
C PHE A 13 -4.73 6.08 1.78
N ILE A 14 -4.01 4.97 1.78
CA ILE A 14 -4.58 3.66 2.12
C ILE A 14 -4.88 3.59 3.62
N GLY A 15 -3.99 4.15 4.46
CA GLY A 15 -4.15 4.16 5.92
C GLY A 15 -5.41 4.88 6.38
N PHE A 16 -5.73 6.04 5.80
CA PHE A 16 -6.96 6.78 6.08
C PHE A 16 -8.21 5.94 5.82
N HIS A 17 -8.32 5.35 4.63
CA HIS A 17 -9.47 4.52 4.27
C HIS A 17 -9.56 3.24 5.12
N THR A 18 -8.41 2.65 5.48
CA THR A 18 -8.35 1.50 6.39
C THR A 18 -8.86 1.86 7.78
N CYS A 19 -8.39 2.99 8.35
CA CYS A 19 -8.88 3.50 9.64
C CYS A 19 -10.40 3.70 9.60
N LYS A 20 -10.90 4.40 8.58
CA LYS A 20 -12.32 4.66 8.41
C LYS A 20 -13.14 3.35 8.40
N ARG A 21 -12.73 2.38 7.61
CA ARG A 21 -13.43 1.10 7.48
C ARG A 21 -13.42 0.27 8.77
N LEU A 22 -12.32 0.29 9.53
CA LEU A 22 -12.23 -0.36 10.83
C LEU A 22 -13.13 0.31 11.88
N LEU A 23 -13.17 1.65 11.89
CA LEU A 23 -14.06 2.42 12.78
C LEU A 23 -15.54 2.14 12.47
N GLU A 24 -15.92 2.09 11.19
CA GLU A 24 -17.26 1.72 10.75
C GLU A 24 -17.66 0.29 11.16
N ALA A 25 -16.68 -0.61 11.29
CA ALA A 25 -16.86 -1.95 11.83
C ALA A 25 -16.92 -2.00 13.38
N GLY A 26 -16.75 -0.87 14.06
CA GLY A 26 -16.82 -0.75 15.51
C GLY A 26 -15.55 -1.14 16.26
N HIS A 27 -14.40 -1.15 15.58
CA HIS A 27 -13.10 -1.40 16.21
C HIS A 27 -12.50 -0.12 16.80
N GLU A 28 -11.66 -0.27 17.82
CA GLU A 28 -10.79 0.81 18.32
C GLU A 28 -9.56 0.92 17.41
N VAL A 29 -9.26 2.13 16.95
CA VAL A 29 -8.16 2.38 16.02
C VAL A 29 -7.23 3.45 16.58
N VAL A 30 -5.98 3.09 16.75
CA VAL A 30 -4.88 4.03 17.01
C VAL A 30 -4.15 4.28 15.70
N GLY A 31 -4.25 5.50 15.20
CA GLY A 31 -3.54 5.95 14.00
C GLY A 31 -2.16 6.50 14.35
N LEU A 32 -1.17 6.15 13.54
CA LEU A 32 0.19 6.69 13.63
C LEU A 32 0.64 7.23 12.28
N ASP A 33 1.19 8.44 12.26
CA ASP A 33 1.84 9.06 11.10
C ASP A 33 2.83 10.12 11.60
N ASN A 34 3.91 10.37 10.87
CA ASN A 34 4.84 11.45 11.21
C ASN A 34 4.46 12.80 10.60
N MET A 35 3.44 12.82 9.74
CA MET A 35 2.95 14.03 9.06
C MET A 35 4.05 14.75 8.27
N ASN A 36 4.98 13.98 7.65
CA ASN A 36 6.05 14.57 6.84
C ASN A 36 5.50 15.33 5.62
N ASP A 37 6.31 16.20 5.07
CA ASP A 37 6.00 17.10 3.96
C ASP A 37 6.38 16.55 2.57
N TYR A 38 6.53 15.24 2.45
CA TYR A 38 6.77 14.60 1.14
C TYR A 38 5.71 14.98 0.10
N TYR A 39 4.47 15.19 0.54
CA TYR A 39 3.41 15.85 -0.22
C TYR A 39 2.54 16.70 0.73
N ASP A 40 1.55 17.42 0.19
CA ASP A 40 0.72 18.39 0.90
C ASP A 40 0.21 17.86 2.26
N VAL A 41 0.70 18.47 3.33
CA VAL A 41 0.34 18.15 4.72
C VAL A 41 -1.13 18.51 5.01
N ASN A 42 -1.71 19.51 4.31
CA ASN A 42 -3.11 19.86 4.49
C ASN A 42 -4.03 18.73 4.03
N LEU A 43 -3.65 18.01 2.96
CA LEU A 43 -4.38 16.81 2.53
C LEU A 43 -4.32 15.69 3.58
N LYS A 44 -3.18 15.54 4.26
CA LYS A 44 -3.02 14.58 5.38
C LYS A 44 -3.92 14.98 6.56
N GLN A 45 -3.92 16.25 6.92
CA GLN A 45 -4.76 16.77 8.00
C GLN A 45 -6.24 16.61 7.68
N ALA A 46 -6.66 16.95 6.46
CA ALA A 46 -8.06 16.81 6.04
C ALA A 46 -8.56 15.35 6.11
N ARG A 47 -7.69 14.35 5.83
CA ARG A 47 -8.03 12.94 6.04
C ARG A 47 -8.24 12.63 7.53
N LEU A 48 -7.35 13.11 8.42
CA LEU A 48 -7.49 12.91 9.86
C LEU A 48 -8.74 13.58 10.42
N ASP A 49 -9.10 14.76 9.93
CA ASP A 49 -10.30 15.49 10.34
C ASP A 49 -11.60 14.73 10.02
N LEU A 50 -11.56 13.81 9.06
CA LEU A 50 -12.68 12.92 8.73
C LEU A 50 -12.75 11.66 9.61
N LEU A 51 -11.74 11.37 10.41
CA LEU A 51 -11.69 10.20 11.31
C LEU A 51 -12.24 10.52 12.72
N GLN A 52 -13.11 11.54 12.84
CA GLN A 52 -13.70 11.94 14.14
C GLN A 52 -14.59 10.82 14.68
N SER A 53 -14.07 10.11 15.68
CA SER A 53 -14.76 9.01 16.37
C SER A 53 -14.23 8.87 17.80
N PRO A 54 -15.06 8.56 18.81
CA PRO A 54 -14.58 8.24 20.15
C PRO A 54 -13.70 6.97 20.20
N LEU A 55 -13.73 6.17 19.14
CA LEU A 55 -12.91 4.96 18.97
C LEU A 55 -11.59 5.23 18.22
N PHE A 56 -11.32 6.47 17.83
CA PHE A 56 -10.09 6.85 17.12
C PHE A 56 -9.20 7.74 18.00
N SER A 57 -7.92 7.38 18.05
CA SER A 57 -6.86 8.24 18.57
C SER A 57 -5.72 8.36 17.55
N PHE A 58 -5.04 9.49 17.55
CA PHE A 58 -3.94 9.75 16.63
C PHE A 58 -2.66 10.12 17.36
N HIS A 59 -1.55 9.50 16.97
CA HIS A 59 -0.21 9.79 17.47
C HIS A 59 0.70 10.24 16.33
N LYS A 60 1.22 11.46 16.46
CA LYS A 60 2.25 11.97 15.56
C LYS A 60 3.61 11.50 16.03
N ILE A 61 4.08 10.38 15.51
CA ILE A 61 5.37 9.75 15.86
C ILE A 61 6.06 9.31 14.58
N ASP A 62 7.37 9.54 14.49
CA ASP A 62 8.18 8.97 13.41
C ASP A 62 8.48 7.49 13.68
N LEU A 63 8.41 6.65 12.65
CA LEU A 63 8.72 5.23 12.78
C LEU A 63 10.15 4.98 13.29
N ALA A 64 11.09 5.85 12.95
CA ALA A 64 12.48 5.75 13.39
C ALA A 64 12.69 6.14 14.87
N ASP A 65 11.69 6.75 15.53
CA ASP A 65 11.69 7.00 16.99
C ASP A 65 11.46 5.69 17.75
N ARG A 66 12.55 4.96 18.01
CA ARG A 66 12.53 3.68 18.72
C ARG A 66 11.83 3.74 20.06
N GLU A 67 12.11 4.75 20.84
CA GLU A 67 11.54 4.88 22.18
C GLU A 67 10.06 5.28 22.13
N GLY A 68 9.69 6.17 21.20
CA GLY A 68 8.30 6.57 20.97
C GLY A 68 7.44 5.39 20.57
N ILE A 69 7.91 4.57 19.63
CA ILE A 69 7.22 3.34 19.20
C ILE A 69 7.12 2.33 20.34
N ALA A 70 8.21 2.08 21.08
CA ALA A 70 8.18 1.15 22.21
C ALA A 70 7.18 1.57 23.29
N ARG A 71 7.14 2.87 23.64
CA ARG A 71 6.16 3.41 24.61
C ARG A 71 4.72 3.28 24.09
N LEU A 72 4.48 3.56 22.81
CA LEU A 72 3.16 3.41 22.19
C LEU A 72 2.63 1.97 22.35
N PHE A 73 3.41 0.99 21.96
CA PHE A 73 3.02 -0.42 22.08
C PHE A 73 2.79 -0.86 23.54
N ALA A 74 3.65 -0.45 24.43
CA ALA A 74 3.53 -0.80 25.87
C ALA A 74 2.26 -0.23 26.52
N ASN A 75 1.86 0.98 26.12
CA ASN A 75 0.71 1.67 26.69
C ASN A 75 -0.62 1.19 26.06
N GLU A 76 -0.65 1.01 24.75
CA GLU A 76 -1.89 0.80 24.01
C GLU A 76 -2.29 -0.70 23.88
N LYS A 77 -1.33 -1.62 23.87
CA LYS A 77 -1.54 -3.07 23.83
C LYS A 77 -2.48 -3.51 22.69
N PHE A 78 -1.98 -3.43 21.47
CA PHE A 78 -2.74 -3.74 20.26
C PHE A 78 -3.03 -5.25 20.10
N ASN A 79 -4.24 -5.59 19.66
CA ASN A 79 -4.54 -6.95 19.19
C ASN A 79 -3.91 -7.17 17.81
N ARG A 80 -4.07 -6.21 16.90
CA ARG A 80 -3.66 -6.29 15.49
C ARG A 80 -2.85 -5.06 15.09
N VAL A 81 -1.93 -5.25 14.16
CA VAL A 81 -1.16 -4.16 13.57
C VAL A 81 -1.31 -4.20 12.05
N ILE A 82 -1.74 -3.10 11.44
CA ILE A 82 -1.76 -2.89 10.00
C ILE A 82 -0.71 -1.82 9.68
N HIS A 83 0.46 -2.27 9.21
CA HIS A 83 1.61 -1.40 8.96
C HIS A 83 1.66 -0.96 7.50
N LEU A 84 1.19 0.26 7.24
CA LEU A 84 1.14 0.89 5.91
C LEU A 84 2.10 2.08 5.77
N ALA A 85 2.63 2.59 6.89
CA ALA A 85 3.59 3.69 6.87
C ALA A 85 4.91 3.27 6.22
N ALA A 86 5.37 4.08 5.30
CA ALA A 86 6.66 3.92 4.65
C ALA A 86 7.03 5.22 3.94
N GLN A 87 8.32 5.43 3.65
CA GLN A 87 8.69 6.33 2.58
C GLN A 87 8.38 5.63 1.28
N ALA A 88 7.42 6.17 0.53
CA ALA A 88 6.95 5.64 -0.73
C ALA A 88 7.52 6.41 -1.92
N GLY A 89 7.37 5.85 -3.13
CA GLY A 89 7.83 6.45 -4.38
C GLY A 89 9.14 5.84 -4.87
N VAL A 90 9.09 5.16 -6.03
CA VAL A 90 10.27 4.53 -6.63
C VAL A 90 11.33 5.59 -6.98
N ARG A 91 10.91 6.69 -7.62
CA ARG A 91 11.83 7.73 -8.11
C ARG A 91 12.50 8.50 -6.97
N TYR A 92 11.74 8.88 -5.96
CA TYR A 92 12.29 9.62 -4.83
C TYR A 92 13.36 8.82 -4.06
N SER A 93 13.36 7.49 -4.17
CA SER A 93 14.43 6.67 -3.57
C SER A 93 15.81 6.87 -4.22
N LEU A 94 15.85 7.43 -5.42
CA LEU A 94 17.09 7.83 -6.10
C LEU A 94 17.61 9.20 -5.60
N GLU A 95 16.72 10.07 -5.13
CA GLU A 95 17.02 11.42 -4.68
C GLU A 95 17.35 11.46 -3.18
N ASN A 96 16.57 10.74 -2.36
CA ASN A 96 16.73 10.70 -0.91
C ASN A 96 16.73 9.27 -0.36
N PRO A 97 17.82 8.50 -0.53
CA PRO A 97 17.90 7.10 -0.11
C PRO A 97 17.81 6.91 1.41
N PHE A 98 18.31 7.87 2.20
CA PHE A 98 18.31 7.76 3.67
C PHE A 98 16.91 7.77 4.26
N ALA A 99 15.96 8.53 3.70
CA ALA A 99 14.56 8.49 4.12
C ALA A 99 13.95 7.10 4.01
N TYR A 100 14.40 6.29 3.03
CA TYR A 100 13.97 4.90 2.87
C TYR A 100 14.63 3.95 3.88
N ALA A 101 15.90 4.16 4.19
CA ALA A 101 16.58 3.38 5.24
C ALA A 101 15.93 3.65 6.60
N ASP A 102 15.71 4.89 6.96
CA ASP A 102 15.15 5.29 8.24
C ASP A 102 13.69 4.81 8.41
N ALA A 103 12.82 5.12 7.46
CA ALA A 103 11.41 4.76 7.57
C ALA A 103 11.16 3.27 7.31
N ASN A 104 11.73 2.70 6.22
CA ASN A 104 11.35 1.38 5.74
C ASN A 104 12.14 0.24 6.38
N LEU A 105 13.35 0.49 6.89
CA LEU A 105 14.16 -0.54 7.56
C LEU A 105 14.18 -0.32 9.07
N ILE A 106 14.69 0.80 9.56
CA ILE A 106 14.74 1.08 11.00
C ILE A 106 13.34 1.19 11.58
N GLY A 107 12.46 1.96 10.92
CA GLY A 107 11.08 2.12 11.34
C GLY A 107 10.31 0.80 11.36
N TYR A 108 10.49 -0.04 10.35
CA TYR A 108 9.85 -1.35 10.32
C TYR A 108 10.38 -2.29 11.40
N LEU A 109 11.69 -2.25 11.70
CA LEU A 109 12.25 -2.99 12.82
C LEU A 109 11.61 -2.60 14.15
N ASN A 110 11.38 -1.31 14.37
CA ASN A 110 10.71 -0.82 15.59
C ASN A 110 9.27 -1.37 15.72
N ILE A 111 8.53 -1.49 14.60
CA ILE A 111 7.20 -2.12 14.58
C ILE A 111 7.29 -3.61 14.92
N LEU A 112 8.23 -4.34 14.33
CA LEU A 112 8.45 -5.77 14.61
C LEU A 112 8.78 -6.00 16.09
N GLU A 113 9.67 -5.20 16.68
CA GLU A 113 10.01 -5.27 18.11
C GLU A 113 8.78 -4.90 18.98
N GLY A 114 8.00 -3.90 18.58
CA GLY A 114 6.73 -3.58 19.23
C GLY A 114 5.77 -4.78 19.25
N CYS A 115 5.59 -5.44 18.11
CA CYS A 115 4.76 -6.64 18.01
C CYS A 115 5.29 -7.79 18.89
N ARG A 116 6.61 -8.02 18.85
CA ARG A 116 7.29 -9.09 19.63
C ARG A 116 7.06 -8.95 21.11
N HIS A 117 7.26 -7.76 21.66
CA HIS A 117 7.22 -7.53 23.10
C HIS A 117 5.82 -7.28 23.68
N ASN A 118 4.78 -7.17 22.83
CA ASN A 118 3.42 -6.85 23.29
C ASN A 118 2.36 -7.85 22.82
N ASN A 119 2.76 -9.08 22.45
CA ASN A 119 1.86 -10.19 22.09
C ASN A 119 0.82 -9.83 21.01
N VAL A 120 1.25 -9.10 19.98
CA VAL A 120 0.39 -8.81 18.82
C VAL A 120 0.03 -10.12 18.14
N GLU A 121 -1.27 -10.34 17.90
CA GLU A 121 -1.79 -11.58 17.37
C GLU A 121 -1.59 -11.71 15.85
N HIS A 122 -1.50 -10.60 15.13
CA HIS A 122 -1.25 -10.57 13.69
C HIS A 122 -0.68 -9.22 13.25
N LEU A 123 0.43 -9.27 12.52
CA LEU A 123 1.00 -8.13 11.81
C LEU A 123 0.71 -8.26 10.31
N LEU A 124 -0.13 -7.36 9.79
CA LEU A 124 -0.32 -7.15 8.36
C LEU A 124 0.57 -5.99 7.90
N TYR A 125 1.39 -6.17 6.88
CA TYR A 125 2.30 -5.12 6.43
C TYR A 125 2.31 -4.92 4.91
N ALA A 126 2.55 -3.67 4.49
CA ALA A 126 2.65 -3.32 3.09
C ALA A 126 4.03 -3.68 2.52
N SER A 127 4.06 -4.64 1.59
CA SER A 127 5.09 -4.80 0.58
C SER A 127 4.67 -4.06 -0.70
N SER A 128 5.24 -4.36 -1.84
CA SER A 128 4.98 -3.66 -3.10
C SER A 128 5.22 -4.56 -4.30
N SER A 129 4.46 -4.37 -5.37
CA SER A 129 4.73 -5.00 -6.67
C SER A 129 6.10 -4.63 -7.24
N SER A 130 6.73 -3.55 -6.76
CA SER A 130 8.09 -3.16 -7.15
C SER A 130 9.14 -4.22 -6.83
N VAL A 131 8.87 -5.15 -5.88
CA VAL A 131 9.79 -6.24 -5.54
C VAL A 131 10.01 -7.21 -6.69
N TYR A 132 9.07 -7.29 -7.64
CA TYR A 132 9.23 -8.13 -8.83
C TYR A 132 10.38 -7.70 -9.74
N GLY A 133 10.79 -6.42 -9.71
CA GLY A 133 11.99 -5.93 -10.36
C GLY A 133 12.16 -6.37 -11.80
N LEU A 134 13.16 -7.23 -12.07
CA LEU A 134 13.46 -7.76 -13.40
C LEU A 134 12.61 -8.98 -13.83
N ASN A 135 11.66 -9.43 -13.03
CA ASN A 135 10.77 -10.52 -13.41
C ASN A 135 9.95 -10.12 -14.65
N ARG A 136 9.76 -11.09 -15.60
CA ARG A 136 9.05 -10.86 -16.85
C ARG A 136 7.83 -11.77 -17.05
N LYS A 137 7.72 -12.84 -16.25
CA LYS A 137 6.59 -13.75 -16.32
C LYS A 137 5.34 -13.04 -15.78
N MET A 138 4.27 -13.05 -16.56
CA MET A 138 2.97 -12.46 -16.23
C MET A 138 1.87 -13.54 -16.17
N PRO A 139 0.88 -13.39 -15.29
CA PRO A 139 0.83 -12.41 -14.20
C PRO A 139 1.93 -12.66 -13.16
N PHE A 140 2.35 -11.62 -12.44
CA PHE A 140 3.29 -11.76 -11.34
C PHE A 140 2.70 -12.65 -10.25
N SER A 141 3.43 -13.70 -9.90
CA SER A 141 3.02 -14.67 -8.88
C SER A 141 3.87 -14.53 -7.62
N THR A 142 3.28 -14.74 -6.46
CA THR A 142 4.01 -14.81 -5.19
C THR A 142 4.90 -16.06 -5.09
N GLU A 143 4.70 -17.03 -5.99
CA GLU A 143 5.55 -18.23 -6.15
C GLU A 143 6.88 -17.94 -6.85
N ASP A 144 7.00 -16.78 -7.51
CA ASP A 144 8.23 -16.42 -8.21
C ASP A 144 9.22 -15.75 -7.24
N SER A 145 10.52 -16.08 -7.39
CA SER A 145 11.61 -15.39 -6.68
C SER A 145 11.68 -13.93 -7.10
N VAL A 146 11.99 -13.04 -6.14
CA VAL A 146 12.02 -11.58 -6.32
C VAL A 146 13.35 -10.99 -5.83
N ASP A 147 14.46 -11.54 -6.28
CA ASP A 147 15.80 -11.23 -5.77
C ASP A 147 16.56 -10.18 -6.58
N HIS A 148 15.93 -9.61 -7.62
CA HIS A 148 16.54 -8.60 -8.51
C HIS A 148 15.69 -7.32 -8.57
N PRO A 149 15.55 -6.58 -7.44
CA PRO A 149 14.87 -5.29 -7.41
C PRO A 149 15.65 -4.25 -8.24
N VAL A 150 14.93 -3.30 -8.85
CA VAL A 150 15.51 -2.26 -9.71
C VAL A 150 15.47 -0.85 -9.09
N SER A 151 15.11 -0.76 -7.82
CA SER A 151 15.14 0.49 -7.05
C SER A 151 15.42 0.21 -5.58
N LEU A 152 15.97 1.21 -4.87
CA LEU A 152 16.17 1.09 -3.43
C LEU A 152 14.84 0.91 -2.69
N TYR A 153 13.78 1.59 -3.12
CA TYR A 153 12.44 1.37 -2.58
C TYR A 153 12.03 -0.11 -2.64
N ALA A 154 12.18 -0.75 -3.81
CA ALA A 154 11.86 -2.17 -3.98
C ALA A 154 12.74 -3.06 -3.07
N ALA A 155 14.04 -2.74 -2.97
CA ALA A 155 14.96 -3.46 -2.09
C ALA A 155 14.53 -3.37 -0.62
N THR A 156 14.12 -2.17 -0.13
CA THR A 156 13.62 -2.03 1.24
C THR A 156 12.32 -2.80 1.47
N LYS A 157 11.42 -2.88 0.48
CA LYS A 157 10.19 -3.67 0.59
C LYS A 157 10.46 -5.17 0.59
N LYS A 158 11.41 -5.66 -0.22
CA LYS A 158 11.86 -7.04 -0.12
C LYS A 158 12.52 -7.33 1.22
N ALA A 159 13.33 -6.41 1.75
CA ALA A 159 13.91 -6.53 3.08
C ALA A 159 12.82 -6.65 4.17
N ASN A 160 11.71 -5.92 4.05
CA ASN A 160 10.59 -6.06 4.98
C ASN A 160 9.99 -7.48 4.97
N GLU A 161 9.86 -8.12 3.81
CA GLU A 161 9.40 -9.50 3.72
C GLU A 161 10.36 -10.46 4.44
N LEU A 162 11.68 -10.30 4.26
CA LEU A 162 12.71 -11.12 4.93
C LEU A 162 12.74 -10.88 6.44
N MET A 163 12.62 -9.64 6.88
CA MET A 163 12.55 -9.29 8.30
C MET A 163 11.30 -9.88 8.96
N ALA A 164 10.13 -9.78 8.31
CA ALA A 164 8.88 -10.38 8.79
C ALA A 164 9.02 -11.90 8.94
N HIS A 165 9.57 -12.59 7.92
CA HIS A 165 9.82 -14.03 8.00
C HIS A 165 10.73 -14.38 9.18
N THR A 166 11.81 -13.64 9.38
CA THR A 166 12.73 -13.84 10.50
C THR A 166 12.03 -13.77 11.85
N TYR A 167 11.16 -12.76 12.03
CA TYR A 167 10.39 -12.58 13.28
C TYR A 167 9.30 -13.64 13.45
N SER A 168 8.65 -14.06 12.38
CA SER A 168 7.72 -15.18 12.40
C SER A 168 8.43 -16.48 12.81
N HIS A 169 9.61 -16.75 12.25
CA HIS A 169 10.37 -17.94 12.54
C HIS A 169 10.92 -17.99 13.97
N LEU A 170 11.55 -16.90 14.43
CA LEU A 170 12.20 -16.84 15.73
C LEU A 170 11.23 -16.68 16.90
N TYR A 171 10.14 -15.92 16.70
CA TYR A 171 9.27 -15.49 17.78
C TYR A 171 7.81 -15.92 17.61
N GLY A 172 7.49 -16.66 16.54
CA GLY A 172 6.14 -17.15 16.28
C GLY A 172 5.11 -16.06 16.01
N ILE A 173 5.54 -14.86 15.61
CA ILE A 173 4.63 -13.75 15.31
C ILE A 173 3.96 -14.01 13.96
N PRO A 174 2.61 -14.12 13.89
CA PRO A 174 1.93 -14.25 12.62
C PRO A 174 2.09 -12.99 11.77
N THR A 175 2.65 -13.12 10.57
CA THR A 175 2.87 -11.98 9.66
C THR A 175 2.31 -12.24 8.27
N THR A 176 1.61 -11.25 7.72
CA THR A 176 1.11 -11.28 6.34
C THR A 176 1.62 -10.07 5.56
N GLY A 177 2.41 -10.32 4.54
CA GLY A 177 2.85 -9.28 3.60
C GLY A 177 1.89 -9.13 2.43
N LEU A 178 1.56 -7.90 2.08
CA LEU A 178 0.74 -7.58 0.92
C LEU A 178 1.58 -6.81 -0.11
N ARG A 179 1.81 -7.41 -1.28
CA ARG A 179 2.45 -6.75 -2.41
C ARG A 179 1.41 -5.93 -3.15
N PHE A 180 1.30 -4.65 -2.77
CA PHE A 180 0.35 -3.72 -3.38
C PHE A 180 0.74 -3.42 -4.83
N PHE A 181 -0.22 -3.53 -5.73
CA PHE A 181 -0.18 -2.97 -7.06
C PHE A 181 -0.68 -1.53 -7.04
N THR A 182 -1.01 -0.94 -8.19
CA THR A 182 -1.34 0.48 -8.24
C THR A 182 -2.72 0.75 -7.70
N VAL A 183 -2.80 1.43 -6.55
CA VAL A 183 -4.06 1.82 -5.91
C VAL A 183 -4.43 3.25 -6.32
N TYR A 184 -5.71 3.47 -6.65
CA TYR A 184 -6.23 4.79 -7.02
C TYR A 184 -7.62 5.02 -6.41
N GLY A 185 -8.05 6.28 -6.37
CA GLY A 185 -9.38 6.67 -5.86
C GLY A 185 -9.36 7.99 -5.10
N PRO A 186 -10.52 8.40 -4.54
CA PRO A 186 -10.65 9.61 -3.73
C PRO A 186 -9.62 9.66 -2.60
N TRP A 187 -9.15 10.87 -2.28
CA TRP A 187 -8.10 11.08 -1.29
C TRP A 187 -6.74 10.47 -1.67
N GLY A 188 -6.54 10.18 -2.98
CA GLY A 188 -5.31 9.63 -3.51
C GLY A 188 -4.08 10.51 -3.28
N ARG A 189 -2.89 9.95 -3.53
CA ARG A 189 -1.63 10.68 -3.34
C ARG A 189 -1.37 11.63 -4.51
N PRO A 190 -0.91 12.87 -4.22
CA PRO A 190 -0.63 13.88 -5.25
C PRO A 190 0.52 13.51 -6.22
N ASP A 191 1.42 12.63 -5.81
CA ASP A 191 2.54 12.16 -6.63
C ASP A 191 2.17 11.05 -7.63
N MET A 192 0.92 10.55 -7.61
CA MET A 192 0.42 9.52 -8.52
C MET A 192 -0.17 10.11 -9.82
N ALA A 193 -0.16 9.30 -10.89
CA ALA A 193 -0.52 9.74 -12.24
C ALA A 193 -1.92 10.36 -12.32
N LEU A 194 -2.96 9.71 -11.74
CA LEU A 194 -4.32 10.22 -11.80
C LEU A 194 -4.43 11.63 -11.22
N PHE A 195 -3.81 11.87 -10.08
CA PHE A 195 -3.82 13.17 -9.42
C PHE A 195 -3.08 14.22 -10.26
N LYS A 196 -1.87 13.88 -10.73
CA LYS A 196 -1.05 14.77 -11.57
C LYS A 196 -1.75 15.13 -12.87
N PHE A 197 -2.33 14.16 -13.55
CA PHE A 197 -3.05 14.37 -14.80
C PHE A 197 -4.29 15.24 -14.60
N THR A 198 -5.08 14.95 -13.58
CA THR A 198 -6.26 15.76 -13.23
C THR A 198 -5.90 17.22 -12.98
N LYS A 199 -4.87 17.44 -12.15
CA LYS A 199 -4.39 18.79 -11.85
C LYS A 199 -3.92 19.51 -13.11
N ALA A 200 -3.09 18.89 -13.93
CA ALA A 200 -2.56 19.48 -15.15
C ALA A 200 -3.69 19.84 -16.13
N MET A 201 -4.64 18.94 -16.36
CA MET A 201 -5.76 19.18 -17.26
C MET A 201 -6.64 20.35 -16.80
N LEU A 202 -6.98 20.41 -15.51
CA LEU A 202 -7.77 21.52 -14.95
C LEU A 202 -7.03 22.86 -14.97
N GLU A 203 -5.70 22.85 -14.94
CA GLU A 203 -4.84 24.03 -15.09
C GLU A 203 -4.57 24.39 -16.57
N GLY A 204 -5.13 23.66 -17.53
CA GLY A 204 -4.88 23.86 -18.97
C GLY A 204 -3.46 23.53 -19.42
N LYS A 205 -2.80 22.60 -18.71
CA LYS A 205 -1.44 22.14 -19.01
C LYS A 205 -1.45 20.76 -19.65
N SER A 206 -0.41 20.45 -20.43
CA SER A 206 -0.20 19.12 -20.98
C SER A 206 0.12 18.10 -19.89
N ILE A 207 -0.21 16.85 -20.13
CA ILE A 207 0.17 15.70 -19.30
C ILE A 207 1.34 14.95 -19.92
N ASP A 208 2.32 14.53 -19.09
CA ASP A 208 3.45 13.72 -19.54
C ASP A 208 3.06 12.25 -19.62
N VAL A 209 3.06 11.72 -20.85
CA VAL A 209 2.70 10.33 -21.15
C VAL A 209 3.96 9.53 -21.46
N TYR A 210 4.48 8.84 -20.45
CA TYR A 210 5.71 8.07 -20.55
C TYR A 210 5.57 6.82 -21.41
N ASN A 211 6.70 6.37 -21.98
CA ASN A 211 6.79 5.28 -22.93
C ASN A 211 5.80 5.43 -24.09
N TYR A 212 5.56 6.67 -24.53
CA TYR A 212 4.62 6.98 -25.62
C TYR A 212 3.23 6.35 -25.43
N GLY A 213 2.79 6.23 -24.17
CA GLY A 213 1.52 5.62 -23.78
C GLY A 213 1.48 4.07 -23.82
N LYS A 214 2.58 3.42 -24.18
CA LYS A 214 2.67 1.95 -24.32
C LYS A 214 2.99 1.29 -22.97
N MET A 215 2.10 1.43 -22.01
CA MET A 215 2.24 0.87 -20.66
C MET A 215 0.91 0.27 -20.22
N LYS A 216 1.00 -0.84 -19.47
CA LYS A 216 -0.16 -1.45 -18.79
C LYS A 216 0.03 -1.47 -17.30
N ARG A 217 -1.02 -1.19 -16.55
CA ARG A 217 -0.99 -1.25 -15.09
C ARG A 217 -2.20 -1.97 -14.55
N ASP A 218 -1.95 -2.74 -13.51
CA ASP A 218 -3.00 -3.29 -12.66
C ASP A 218 -3.44 -2.20 -11.70
N PHE A 219 -4.55 -1.51 -12.05
CA PHE A 219 -5.15 -0.46 -11.23
C PHE A 219 -6.27 -1.03 -10.38
N THR A 220 -6.22 -0.78 -9.08
CA THR A 220 -7.24 -1.23 -8.14
C THR A 220 -7.84 -0.06 -7.38
N TYR A 221 -9.16 0.01 -7.33
CA TYR A 221 -9.87 1.06 -6.62
C TYR A 221 -9.69 0.92 -5.12
N ILE A 222 -9.61 2.06 -4.43
CA ILE A 222 -9.27 2.12 -3.00
C ILE A 222 -10.21 1.33 -2.11
N ASP A 223 -11.53 1.36 -2.34
CA ASP A 223 -12.47 0.66 -1.48
C ASP A 223 -12.34 -0.87 -1.62
N ASP A 224 -12.05 -1.37 -2.84
CA ASP A 224 -11.79 -2.78 -3.09
C ASP A 224 -10.50 -3.24 -2.38
N ILE A 225 -9.46 -2.40 -2.37
CA ILE A 225 -8.22 -2.66 -1.65
C ILE A 225 -8.46 -2.71 -0.14
N VAL A 226 -9.17 -1.73 0.40
CA VAL A 226 -9.42 -1.63 1.84
C VAL A 226 -10.29 -2.78 2.34
N GLU A 227 -11.30 -3.19 1.55
CA GLU A 227 -12.12 -4.37 1.88
C GLU A 227 -11.25 -5.63 1.98
N ALA A 228 -10.32 -5.84 1.03
CA ALA A 228 -9.39 -6.98 1.08
C ALA A 228 -8.44 -6.89 2.29
N VAL A 229 -7.88 -5.71 2.59
CA VAL A 229 -6.99 -5.49 3.76
C VAL A 229 -7.72 -5.78 5.07
N VAL A 230 -8.95 -5.28 5.22
CA VAL A 230 -9.73 -5.47 6.45
C VAL A 230 -10.16 -6.92 6.64
N ARG A 231 -10.52 -7.64 5.56
CA ARG A 231 -10.79 -9.08 5.66
C ARG A 231 -9.55 -9.90 5.95
N MET A 232 -8.40 -9.53 5.35
CA MET A 232 -7.15 -10.27 5.52
C MET A 232 -6.63 -10.23 6.97
N GLN A 233 -6.95 -9.19 7.74
CA GLN A 233 -6.52 -9.13 9.13
C GLN A 233 -7.08 -10.27 9.99
N ASP A 234 -8.19 -10.92 9.58
CA ASP A 234 -8.78 -12.08 10.27
C ASP A 234 -8.20 -13.42 9.77
N ILE A 235 -7.45 -13.42 8.68
CA ILE A 235 -6.80 -14.60 8.12
C ILE A 235 -5.39 -14.71 8.70
N ILE A 236 -5.31 -15.19 9.94
CA ILE A 236 -4.04 -15.33 10.65
C ILE A 236 -3.25 -16.49 10.06
N PRO A 237 -2.05 -16.26 9.50
CA PRO A 237 -1.25 -17.33 8.93
C PRO A 237 -0.86 -18.36 9.99
N GLN A 238 -0.90 -19.64 9.61
CA GLN A 238 -0.46 -20.75 10.43
C GLN A 238 0.84 -21.33 9.86
N PRO A 239 1.70 -21.93 10.69
CA PRO A 239 2.85 -22.67 10.21
C PRO A 239 2.44 -23.77 9.21
N ASN A 240 3.16 -23.89 8.11
CA ASN A 240 2.98 -24.99 7.17
C ASN A 240 3.99 -26.12 7.51
N PRO A 241 3.57 -27.22 8.16
CA PRO A 241 4.47 -28.29 8.58
C PRO A 241 5.04 -29.11 7.40
N GLU A 242 4.42 -29.01 6.22
CA GLU A 242 4.87 -29.71 5.01
C GLU A 242 5.87 -28.86 4.19
N TRP A 243 6.11 -27.62 4.58
CA TRP A 243 7.02 -26.73 3.86
C TRP A 243 8.47 -27.18 4.04
N THR A 244 9.17 -27.32 2.93
CA THR A 244 10.63 -27.56 2.90
C THR A 244 11.31 -26.56 1.99
N VAL A 245 12.61 -26.38 2.13
CA VAL A 245 13.37 -25.43 1.31
C VAL A 245 13.44 -25.87 -0.16
N GLU A 246 13.31 -27.17 -0.42
CA GLU A 246 13.40 -27.75 -1.76
C GLU A 246 12.10 -27.62 -2.56
N THR A 247 10.96 -27.62 -1.89
CA THR A 247 9.63 -27.67 -2.54
C THR A 247 8.68 -26.58 -2.08
N GLY A 248 9.06 -25.82 -1.07
CA GLY A 248 8.22 -24.79 -0.47
C GLY A 248 8.10 -23.54 -1.34
N SER A 249 6.95 -22.90 -1.26
CA SER A 249 6.71 -21.59 -1.88
C SER A 249 7.48 -20.49 -1.15
N PRO A 250 8.05 -19.49 -1.84
CA PRO A 250 8.60 -18.29 -1.20
C PRO A 250 7.53 -17.40 -0.54
N ALA A 251 6.24 -17.63 -0.84
CA ALA A 251 5.11 -16.92 -0.23
C ALA A 251 4.64 -17.54 1.09
N ASP A 252 5.22 -18.69 1.48
CA ASP A 252 4.82 -19.51 2.62
C ASP A 252 6.04 -19.92 3.43
N SER A 253 5.85 -20.57 4.57
CA SER A 253 6.95 -21.07 5.42
C SER A 253 6.45 -22.09 6.42
N SER A 254 7.39 -22.83 7.02
CA SER A 254 7.17 -23.60 8.26
C SER A 254 6.89 -22.70 9.48
N ALA A 255 7.03 -21.36 9.35
CA ALA A 255 6.63 -20.36 10.34
C ALA A 255 5.24 -19.77 9.98
N PRO A 256 4.56 -19.06 10.91
CA PRO A 256 3.28 -18.40 10.62
C PRO A 256 3.47 -17.14 9.76
N TYR A 257 3.84 -17.35 8.49
CA TYR A 257 4.21 -16.32 7.51
C TYR A 257 3.49 -16.55 6.19
N ARG A 258 2.99 -15.47 5.60
CA ARG A 258 2.39 -15.48 4.26
C ARG A 258 2.67 -14.19 3.51
N VAL A 259 2.76 -14.27 2.17
CA VAL A 259 2.79 -13.12 1.27
C VAL A 259 1.72 -13.29 0.20
N TYR A 260 0.99 -12.22 -0.08
CA TYR A 260 -0.02 -12.16 -1.13
C TYR A 260 0.21 -10.97 -2.06
N ASN A 261 -0.19 -11.12 -3.31
CA ASN A 261 -0.44 -9.98 -4.19
C ASN A 261 -1.81 -9.37 -3.88
N ILE A 262 -1.88 -8.05 -3.84
CA ILE A 262 -3.13 -7.33 -3.74
C ILE A 262 -3.28 -6.32 -4.89
N GLY A 263 -4.23 -6.59 -5.77
CA GLY A 263 -4.45 -5.90 -7.04
C GLY A 263 -5.78 -6.29 -7.64
N ASN A 264 -6.03 -5.93 -8.89
CA ASN A 264 -7.30 -6.24 -9.59
C ASN A 264 -7.19 -7.45 -10.54
N SER A 265 -5.99 -7.91 -10.87
CA SER A 265 -5.73 -8.95 -11.90
C SER A 265 -6.29 -8.60 -13.28
N SER A 266 -6.53 -7.33 -13.55
CA SER A 266 -7.10 -6.83 -14.79
C SER A 266 -6.31 -5.60 -15.26
N PRO A 267 -5.14 -5.83 -15.91
CA PRO A 267 -4.28 -4.73 -16.35
C PRO A 267 -4.97 -3.88 -17.42
N VAL A 268 -4.84 -2.57 -17.29
CA VAL A 268 -5.45 -1.56 -18.16
C VAL A 268 -4.34 -0.82 -18.90
N GLU A 269 -4.54 -0.56 -20.20
CA GLU A 269 -3.67 0.29 -20.99
C GLU A 269 -3.66 1.73 -20.41
N LEU A 270 -2.49 2.36 -20.37
CA LEU A 270 -2.39 3.75 -19.88
C LEU A 270 -3.28 4.70 -20.67
N MET A 271 -3.41 4.49 -21.98
CA MET A 271 -4.25 5.32 -22.85
C MET A 271 -5.74 5.16 -22.53
N ASP A 272 -6.21 3.96 -22.20
CA ASP A 272 -7.60 3.72 -21.78
C ASP A 272 -7.89 4.39 -20.44
N TYR A 273 -6.90 4.37 -19.53
CA TYR A 273 -6.99 5.08 -18.25
C TYR A 273 -7.08 6.60 -18.44
N ILE A 274 -6.30 7.17 -19.37
CA ILE A 274 -6.36 8.59 -19.73
C ILE A 274 -7.72 8.92 -20.38
N THR A 275 -8.24 8.06 -21.25
CA THR A 275 -9.56 8.23 -21.86
C THR A 275 -10.67 8.27 -20.81
N ALA A 276 -10.64 7.38 -19.83
CA ALA A 276 -11.60 7.41 -18.72
C ALA A 276 -11.51 8.73 -17.91
N LEU A 277 -10.31 9.29 -17.77
CA LEU A 277 -10.11 10.59 -17.13
C LEU A 277 -10.66 11.74 -17.98
N GLU A 278 -10.42 11.74 -19.30
CA GLU A 278 -10.96 12.73 -20.25
C GLU A 278 -12.49 12.74 -20.23
N GLU A 279 -13.11 11.57 -20.24
CA GLU A 279 -14.57 11.42 -20.15
C GLU A 279 -15.12 11.94 -18.82
N ALA A 280 -14.49 11.62 -17.70
CA ALA A 280 -14.93 12.07 -16.37
C ALA A 280 -14.77 13.58 -16.16
N LEU A 281 -13.77 14.20 -16.78
CA LEU A 281 -13.56 15.64 -16.75
C LEU A 281 -14.41 16.41 -17.79
N GLY A 282 -14.82 15.74 -18.87
CA GLY A 282 -15.48 16.35 -20.02
C GLY A 282 -14.53 17.20 -20.87
N MET A 283 -13.23 16.85 -20.92
CA MET A 283 -12.20 17.58 -21.65
C MET A 283 -11.13 16.63 -22.20
N VAL A 284 -10.45 17.02 -23.26
CA VAL A 284 -9.37 16.25 -23.89
C VAL A 284 -8.02 16.74 -23.36
N ALA A 285 -7.15 15.80 -22.96
CA ALA A 285 -5.82 16.12 -22.48
C ALA A 285 -4.87 16.47 -23.64
N GLU A 286 -4.12 17.54 -23.51
CA GLU A 286 -2.92 17.75 -24.32
C GLU A 286 -1.82 16.80 -23.80
N LYS A 287 -1.31 15.92 -24.68
CA LYS A 287 -0.41 14.83 -24.32
C LYS A 287 1.02 15.12 -24.78
N ASN A 288 1.95 15.26 -23.83
CA ASN A 288 3.38 15.31 -24.10
C ASN A 288 3.92 13.88 -24.06
N MET A 289 4.20 13.31 -25.24
CA MET A 289 4.64 11.92 -25.37
C MET A 289 6.12 11.80 -25.04
N MET A 290 6.45 11.09 -23.97
CA MET A 290 7.80 10.98 -23.39
C MET A 290 8.36 9.56 -23.52
N PRO A 291 9.71 9.40 -23.60
CA PRO A 291 10.33 8.08 -23.50
C PRO A 291 10.10 7.46 -22.11
N ILE A 292 10.37 6.15 -22.02
CA ILE A 292 10.31 5.45 -20.72
C ILE A 292 11.32 6.04 -19.72
N GLN A 293 10.93 6.12 -18.47
CA GLN A 293 11.82 6.61 -17.41
C GLN A 293 12.59 5.46 -16.73
N PRO A 294 13.81 5.72 -16.23
CA PRO A 294 14.56 4.76 -15.43
C PRO A 294 13.76 4.25 -14.23
N GLY A 295 13.77 2.95 -14.01
CA GLY A 295 13.03 2.30 -12.92
C GLY A 295 11.54 2.01 -13.20
N ASP A 296 11.00 2.48 -14.34
CA ASP A 296 9.64 2.12 -14.77
C ASP A 296 9.61 0.73 -15.42
N VAL A 297 8.51 0.01 -15.19
CA VAL A 297 8.21 -1.28 -15.84
C VAL A 297 7.14 -1.10 -16.91
N LEU A 298 7.19 -1.91 -17.99
CA LEU A 298 6.25 -1.79 -19.11
C LEU A 298 4.84 -2.22 -18.74
N GLU A 299 4.73 -3.31 -17.97
CA GLU A 299 3.46 -3.93 -17.61
C GLU A 299 3.50 -4.42 -16.16
N THR A 300 2.37 -4.31 -15.47
CA THR A 300 2.13 -4.99 -14.19
C THR A 300 0.78 -5.69 -14.26
N SER A 301 0.76 -6.96 -13.88
CA SER A 301 -0.45 -7.78 -13.74
C SER A 301 -0.24 -8.70 -12.53
N ALA A 302 -1.19 -8.72 -11.61
CA ALA A 302 -1.10 -9.49 -10.37
C ALA A 302 -1.82 -10.84 -10.52
N ASP A 303 -1.22 -11.95 -10.10
CA ASP A 303 -1.99 -13.11 -9.68
C ASP A 303 -2.48 -12.89 -8.25
N THR A 304 -3.76 -12.55 -8.12
CA THR A 304 -4.41 -12.25 -6.84
C THR A 304 -5.34 -13.37 -6.36
N ARG A 305 -5.42 -14.48 -7.10
CA ARG A 305 -6.29 -15.60 -6.74
C ARG A 305 -6.06 -16.09 -5.32
N PRO A 306 -4.80 -16.30 -4.84
CA PRO A 306 -4.57 -16.77 -3.47
C PRO A 306 -5.15 -15.84 -2.41
N LEU A 307 -5.06 -14.51 -2.60
CA LEU A 307 -5.63 -13.54 -1.67
C LEU A 307 -7.16 -13.62 -1.67
N TYR A 308 -7.77 -13.51 -2.85
CA TYR A 308 -9.23 -13.42 -2.93
C TYR A 308 -9.95 -14.71 -2.59
N ASP A 309 -9.31 -15.85 -2.82
CA ASP A 309 -9.81 -17.14 -2.36
C ASP A 309 -9.75 -17.22 -0.82
N ALA A 310 -8.72 -16.66 -0.18
CA ALA A 310 -8.60 -16.60 1.26
C ALA A 310 -9.63 -15.67 1.91
N VAL A 311 -9.90 -14.50 1.34
CA VAL A 311 -10.81 -13.48 1.92
C VAL A 311 -12.26 -13.58 1.43
N GLY A 312 -12.56 -14.42 0.43
CA GLY A 312 -13.90 -14.57 -0.15
C GLY A 312 -14.45 -13.30 -0.80
N PHE A 313 -13.55 -12.47 -1.39
CA PHE A 313 -13.90 -11.19 -2.02
C PHE A 313 -13.06 -10.97 -3.26
N ARG A 314 -13.59 -10.26 -4.26
CA ARG A 314 -12.87 -9.82 -5.46
C ARG A 314 -13.20 -8.37 -5.78
N PRO A 315 -12.27 -7.57 -6.32
CA PRO A 315 -12.53 -6.22 -6.78
C PRO A 315 -13.69 -6.16 -7.77
N GLN A 316 -14.53 -5.15 -7.64
CA GLN A 316 -15.74 -4.99 -8.46
C GLN A 316 -15.80 -3.63 -9.15
N THR A 317 -15.00 -2.65 -8.70
CA THR A 317 -15.05 -1.29 -9.21
C THR A 317 -14.34 -1.20 -10.56
N THR A 318 -15.06 -0.78 -11.60
CA THR A 318 -14.46 -0.54 -12.92
C THR A 318 -13.57 0.71 -12.89
N VAL A 319 -12.60 0.78 -13.81
CA VAL A 319 -11.74 1.97 -13.94
C VAL A 319 -12.55 3.23 -14.20
N SER A 320 -13.53 3.18 -15.09
CA SER A 320 -14.40 4.33 -15.39
C SER A 320 -15.13 4.84 -14.13
N GLN A 321 -15.72 3.93 -13.34
CA GLN A 321 -16.40 4.30 -12.11
C GLN A 321 -15.42 4.86 -11.06
N GLY A 322 -14.28 4.22 -10.87
CA GLY A 322 -13.29 4.66 -9.88
C GLY A 322 -12.65 6.00 -10.24
N VAL A 323 -12.36 6.25 -11.52
CA VAL A 323 -11.86 7.53 -12.02
C VAL A 323 -12.92 8.62 -11.83
N LYS A 324 -14.19 8.33 -12.16
CA LYS A 324 -15.29 9.29 -11.93
C LYS A 324 -15.40 9.66 -10.45
N ASN A 325 -15.39 8.69 -9.54
CA ASN A 325 -15.44 8.93 -8.09
C ASN A 325 -14.27 9.81 -7.62
N PHE A 326 -13.07 9.58 -8.17
CA PHE A 326 -11.91 10.41 -7.87
C PHE A 326 -12.11 11.85 -8.35
N ILE A 327 -12.62 12.06 -9.57
CA ILE A 327 -12.84 13.39 -10.13
C ILE A 327 -13.93 14.16 -9.35
N ASP A 328 -15.01 13.49 -8.98
CA ASP A 328 -16.08 14.09 -8.17
C ASP A 328 -15.52 14.56 -6.81
N TRP A 329 -14.70 13.73 -6.16
CA TRP A 329 -13.99 14.12 -4.94
C TRP A 329 -13.02 15.27 -5.17
N TYR A 330 -12.19 15.21 -6.23
CA TYR A 330 -11.17 16.20 -6.51
C TYR A 330 -11.77 17.57 -6.70
N LYS A 331 -12.83 17.68 -7.53
CA LYS A 331 -13.55 18.92 -7.76
C LYS A 331 -14.17 19.48 -6.48
N ALA A 332 -14.78 18.63 -5.67
CA ALA A 332 -15.39 19.04 -4.40
C ALA A 332 -14.35 19.56 -3.39
N TYR A 333 -13.23 18.85 -3.25
CA TYR A 333 -12.17 19.18 -2.27
C TYR A 333 -11.39 20.43 -2.68
N TYR A 334 -10.97 20.53 -3.94
CA TYR A 334 -10.17 21.65 -4.45
C TYR A 334 -11.01 22.82 -5.00
N LYS A 335 -12.35 22.70 -5.03
CA LYS A 335 -13.28 23.70 -5.60
C LYS A 335 -12.92 24.06 -7.05
N ALA A 336 -12.59 23.05 -7.85
CA ALA A 336 -12.11 23.15 -9.23
C ALA A 336 -13.21 22.83 -10.26
#